data_7475246f029bdeb3466f6f8102cee199
#
_entry.id   7475246f029bdeb3466f6f8102cee199
#
_cell.length_a   1.000
_cell.length_b   1.000
_cell.length_c   1.000
_cell.angle_alpha   90.00
_cell.angle_beta   90.00
_cell.angle_gamma   90.00
#
_symmetry.space_group_name_H-M   'P 1'
#
loop_
_entity.id
_entity.type
_entity.pdbx_description
1 polymer ?
#
loop_
_entity_poly.entity_id
_entity_poly.type
_entity_poly.pdbx_seq_one_letter_code
_entity_poly.pdbx_strand_id
1 'polypeptide(L)'
;MQNLTDLSTIRDVCARHDFALSKGFGQNFIINPGICPRIAEAAGIGPGWGALEVGPGIGVLTEQLCKRADKVVSIEVDKRLPPILAETMAEYENFKLVLEDVLKVDLRTLLAEEFGDKPVAVCANLPYYITSPILMRLLEEKLPIRNITVMVQKEAAQRLCAAPGTREAGAISYAVAYYAKPKLLFTVQPGSFYPAPKVTSAVIQLDVHTTPPVTPPNGDEAGLFRLIRAAFSQRRKTAANAVANGLGISKAKVNAALQAAGLDIRLRPEQLTLEDYCALQAALAAAE
;
A
#
# COMPACT_ATOMS: atom_id res chain seq x y z
N MET A 1 16.15 26.29 9.14
CA MET A 1 15.39 25.20 8.52
C MET A 1 14.86 25.64 7.17
N GLN A 2 15.18 24.92 6.09
CA GLN A 2 14.71 25.24 4.72
C GLN A 2 13.24 24.82 4.58
N ASN A 3 12.41 25.64 3.91
CA ASN A 3 11.02 25.23 3.63
C ASN A 3 10.97 24.35 2.37
N LEU A 4 11.00 23.03 2.55
CA LEU A 4 11.02 22.06 1.46
C LEU A 4 9.71 21.99 0.63
N THR A 5 8.67 22.75 1.01
CA THR A 5 7.44 22.90 0.21
C THR A 5 7.46 24.14 -0.67
N ASP A 6 8.44 25.03 -0.50
CA ASP A 6 8.60 26.19 -1.35
C ASP A 6 9.31 25.84 -2.66
N LEU A 7 8.72 26.24 -3.78
CA LEU A 7 9.21 25.88 -5.11
C LEU A 7 10.60 26.48 -5.42
N SER A 8 10.92 27.67 -4.88
CA SER A 8 12.24 28.25 -5.02
C SER A 8 13.28 27.42 -4.28
N THR A 9 13.00 27.03 -3.04
CA THR A 9 13.86 26.14 -2.24
C THR A 9 14.10 24.80 -2.93
N ILE A 10 13.04 24.17 -3.48
CA ILE A 10 13.17 22.90 -4.22
C ILE A 10 14.11 23.07 -5.42
N ARG A 11 13.93 24.14 -6.20
CA ARG A 11 14.78 24.41 -7.38
C ARG A 11 16.23 24.66 -6.99
N ASP A 12 16.47 25.41 -5.93
CA ASP A 12 17.81 25.72 -5.44
C ASP A 12 18.53 24.48 -4.93
N VAL A 13 17.84 23.63 -4.16
CA VAL A 13 18.38 22.33 -3.71
C VAL A 13 18.71 21.45 -4.91
N CYS A 14 17.78 21.29 -5.85
CA CYS A 14 18.02 20.50 -7.06
C CYS A 14 19.20 21.04 -7.88
N ALA A 15 19.32 22.37 -8.03
CA ALA A 15 20.41 22.98 -8.77
C ALA A 15 21.77 22.77 -8.11
N ARG A 16 21.88 22.89 -6.79
CA ARG A 16 23.13 22.66 -6.05
C ARG A 16 23.65 21.23 -6.20
N HIS A 17 22.76 20.27 -6.37
CA HIS A 17 23.11 18.84 -6.50
C HIS A 17 23.06 18.31 -7.94
N ASP A 18 22.92 19.20 -8.94
CA ASP A 18 22.74 18.81 -10.35
C ASP A 18 21.64 17.74 -10.54
N PHE A 19 20.56 17.87 -9.75
CA PHE A 19 19.48 16.89 -9.70
C PHE A 19 18.32 17.30 -10.62
N ALA A 20 18.04 16.44 -11.59
CA ALA A 20 16.85 16.56 -12.44
C ALA A 20 15.82 15.48 -12.06
N LEU A 21 14.56 15.91 -11.94
CA LEU A 21 13.43 15.01 -11.68
C LEU A 21 13.31 13.93 -12.75
N SER A 22 13.18 12.69 -12.34
CA SER A 22 13.06 11.56 -13.24
C SER A 22 11.59 11.11 -13.40
N LYS A 23 11.11 11.14 -14.64
CA LYS A 23 9.79 10.55 -14.97
C LYS A 23 9.78 9.04 -14.74
N GLY A 24 10.92 8.37 -14.91
CA GLY A 24 11.06 6.93 -14.72
C GLY A 24 10.82 6.48 -13.26
N PHE A 25 11.14 7.33 -12.28
CA PHE A 25 10.84 7.09 -10.86
C PHE A 25 9.49 7.67 -10.43
N GLY A 26 8.72 8.30 -11.33
CA GLY A 26 7.43 8.90 -10.99
C GLY A 26 7.51 10.01 -9.94
N GLN A 27 8.64 10.74 -9.88
CA GLN A 27 8.90 11.78 -8.88
C GLN A 27 7.99 12.99 -9.04
N ASN A 28 7.18 13.25 -8.01
CA ASN A 28 6.33 14.44 -7.89
C ASN A 28 6.49 14.95 -6.45
N PHE A 29 7.21 16.05 -6.26
CA PHE A 29 7.45 16.63 -4.95
C PHE A 29 6.23 17.39 -4.46
N ILE A 30 5.89 17.24 -3.19
CA ILE A 30 4.76 17.92 -2.56
C ILE A 30 5.19 19.38 -2.28
N ILE A 31 4.43 20.33 -2.83
CA ILE A 31 4.64 21.77 -2.63
C ILE A 31 3.55 22.43 -1.77
N ASN A 32 2.53 21.69 -1.40
CA ASN A 32 1.49 22.16 -0.49
C ASN A 32 1.86 21.83 0.96
N PRO A 33 2.14 22.82 1.82
CA PRO A 33 2.67 22.61 3.16
C PRO A 33 1.69 21.89 4.10
N GLY A 34 0.39 21.89 3.79
CA GLY A 34 -0.64 21.27 4.63
C GLY A 34 -0.79 19.75 4.45
N ILE A 35 -0.12 19.13 3.47
CA ILE A 35 -0.36 17.71 3.14
C ILE A 35 0.46 16.78 4.03
N CYS A 36 1.78 16.94 4.09
CA CYS A 36 2.66 16.06 4.84
C CYS A 36 2.38 16.05 6.35
N PRO A 37 2.08 17.19 7.00
CA PRO A 37 1.63 17.18 8.40
C PRO A 37 0.39 16.34 8.63
N ARG A 38 -0.61 16.40 7.73
CA ARG A 38 -1.84 15.62 7.81
C ARG A 38 -1.62 14.12 7.59
N ILE A 39 -0.66 13.75 6.73
CA ILE A 39 -0.28 12.34 6.55
C ILE A 39 0.35 11.80 7.84
N ALA A 40 1.33 12.52 8.41
CA ALA A 40 2.00 12.11 9.62
C ALA A 40 1.07 12.08 10.84
N GLU A 41 0.12 13.02 10.94
CA GLU A 41 -0.92 13.03 11.97
C GLU A 41 -1.87 11.84 11.83
N ALA A 42 -2.34 11.58 10.60
CA ALA A 42 -3.23 10.45 10.34
C ALA A 42 -2.58 9.10 10.63
N ALA A 43 -1.26 8.98 10.44
CA ALA A 43 -0.51 7.79 10.80
C ALA A 43 -0.43 7.53 12.32
N GLY A 44 -0.86 8.49 13.15
CA GLY A 44 -0.87 8.35 14.61
C GLY A 44 0.52 8.26 15.22
N ILE A 45 1.55 8.75 14.53
CA ILE A 45 2.94 8.72 14.97
C ILE A 45 3.15 9.76 16.08
N GLY A 46 3.78 9.35 17.16
CA GLY A 46 4.13 10.19 18.30
C GLY A 46 5.35 9.66 19.05
N PRO A 47 5.66 10.19 20.24
CA PRO A 47 6.72 9.68 21.09
C PRO A 47 6.57 8.17 21.33
N GLY A 48 7.67 7.45 21.27
CA GLY A 48 7.72 5.99 21.40
C GLY A 48 7.48 5.23 20.08
N TRP A 49 7.20 5.92 18.97
CA TRP A 49 6.94 5.28 17.67
C TRP A 49 8.14 5.33 16.74
N GLY A 50 8.23 4.30 15.89
CA GLY A 50 9.06 4.32 14.69
C GLY A 50 8.23 4.66 13.43
N ALA A 51 8.86 5.30 12.46
CA ALA A 51 8.28 5.54 11.15
C ALA A 51 9.17 4.95 10.06
N LEU A 52 8.60 4.04 9.25
CA LEU A 52 9.22 3.58 8.01
C LEU A 52 8.65 4.38 6.85
N GLU A 53 9.51 5.02 6.07
CA GLU A 53 9.10 5.75 4.88
C GLU A 53 9.59 5.07 3.62
N VAL A 54 8.78 5.09 2.56
CA VAL A 54 9.17 4.59 1.24
C VAL A 54 9.19 5.75 0.26
N GLY A 55 10.37 6.03 -0.30
CA GLY A 55 10.58 7.12 -1.25
C GLY A 55 10.53 8.51 -0.61
N PRO A 56 11.52 8.89 0.20
CA PRO A 56 11.56 10.20 0.88
C PRO A 56 11.63 11.38 -0.09
N GLY A 57 12.10 11.15 -1.32
CA GLY A 57 12.39 12.23 -2.26
C GLY A 57 13.41 13.21 -1.68
N ILE A 58 13.06 14.50 -1.61
CA ILE A 58 13.93 15.52 -0.98
C ILE A 58 13.66 15.71 0.52
N GLY A 59 12.81 14.88 1.15
CA GLY A 59 12.59 14.90 2.58
C GLY A 59 11.35 15.65 3.10
N VAL A 60 10.40 16.03 2.22
CA VAL A 60 9.22 16.83 2.64
C VAL A 60 8.34 16.10 3.66
N LEU A 61 8.04 14.80 3.42
CA LEU A 61 7.31 13.99 4.38
C LEU A 61 8.22 13.54 5.52
N THR A 62 9.46 13.17 5.22
CA THR A 62 10.49 12.75 6.19
C THR A 62 10.63 13.75 7.34
N GLU A 63 10.69 15.05 7.03
CA GLU A 63 10.74 16.13 8.02
C GLU A 63 9.57 16.06 9.02
N GLN A 64 8.37 15.82 8.52
CA GLN A 64 7.16 15.75 9.35
C GLN A 64 7.12 14.48 10.20
N LEU A 65 7.72 13.39 9.72
CA LEU A 65 7.88 12.16 10.47
C LEU A 65 8.94 12.32 11.56
N CYS A 66 10.10 12.92 11.25
CA CYS A 66 11.17 13.18 12.21
C CYS A 66 10.75 14.08 13.38
N LYS A 67 9.86 15.03 13.13
CA LYS A 67 9.28 15.89 14.18
C LYS A 67 8.39 15.15 15.18
N ARG A 68 7.97 13.93 14.89
CA ARG A 68 6.96 13.18 15.66
C ARG A 68 7.47 11.86 16.21
N ALA A 69 8.19 11.09 15.38
CA ALA A 69 8.68 9.76 15.73
C ALA A 69 9.99 9.82 16.52
N ASP A 70 10.24 8.80 17.32
CA ASP A 70 11.56 8.61 17.96
C ASP A 70 12.63 8.27 16.93
N LYS A 71 12.24 7.55 15.86
CA LYS A 71 13.14 7.13 14.79
C LYS A 71 12.41 7.07 13.47
N VAL A 72 13.07 7.55 12.42
CA VAL A 72 12.59 7.50 11.03
C VAL A 72 13.63 6.78 10.18
N VAL A 73 13.18 5.76 9.46
CA VAL A 73 14.00 5.05 8.46
C VAL A 73 13.32 5.20 7.11
N SER A 74 14.03 5.78 6.13
CA SER A 74 13.50 5.92 4.78
C SER A 74 14.27 5.03 3.82
N ILE A 75 13.53 4.29 2.98
CA ILE A 75 14.08 3.45 1.92
C ILE A 75 13.97 4.19 0.60
N GLU A 76 15.10 4.34 -0.10
CA GLU A 76 15.18 5.06 -1.38
C GLU A 76 15.98 4.26 -2.42
N VAL A 77 15.48 4.22 -3.64
CA VAL A 77 16.11 3.49 -4.76
C VAL A 77 16.96 4.40 -5.65
N ASP A 78 16.67 5.70 -5.67
CA ASP A 78 17.37 6.67 -6.50
C ASP A 78 18.70 7.09 -5.86
N LYS A 79 19.80 6.57 -6.42
CA LYS A 79 21.18 6.83 -5.95
C LYS A 79 21.62 8.30 -6.01
N ARG A 80 20.83 9.19 -6.60
CA ARG A 80 21.12 10.62 -6.69
C ARG A 80 20.58 11.41 -5.50
N LEU A 81 19.65 10.84 -4.72
CA LEU A 81 19.00 11.53 -3.60
C LEU A 81 19.80 11.54 -2.28
N PRO A 82 20.72 10.59 -1.97
CA PRO A 82 21.46 10.61 -0.71
C PRO A 82 22.19 11.94 -0.41
N PRO A 83 22.89 12.61 -1.35
CA PRO A 83 23.53 13.90 -1.06
C PRO A 83 22.51 15.00 -0.72
N ILE A 84 21.34 14.98 -1.37
CA ILE A 84 20.25 15.92 -1.10
C ILE A 84 19.68 15.70 0.29
N LEU A 85 19.39 14.43 0.64
CA LEU A 85 18.87 14.08 1.95
C LEU A 85 19.87 14.35 3.09
N ALA A 86 21.16 14.19 2.83
CA ALA A 86 22.19 14.57 3.79
C ALA A 86 22.18 16.09 4.09
N GLU A 87 21.83 16.92 3.11
CA GLU A 87 21.65 18.37 3.31
C GLU A 87 20.31 18.68 3.98
N THR A 88 19.22 18.19 3.41
CA THR A 88 17.85 18.57 3.84
C THR A 88 17.45 18.01 5.19
N MET A 89 18.03 16.88 5.57
CA MET A 89 17.75 16.19 6.84
C MET A 89 18.87 16.34 7.88
N ALA A 90 19.87 17.18 7.63
CA ALA A 90 21.04 17.35 8.49
C ALA A 90 20.73 17.69 9.98
N GLU A 91 19.59 18.34 10.24
CA GLU A 91 19.17 18.73 11.59
C GLU A 91 18.46 17.59 12.36
N TYR A 92 18.17 16.43 11.71
CA TYR A 92 17.40 15.34 12.29
C TYR A 92 18.29 14.14 12.62
N GLU A 93 18.74 14.05 13.88
CA GLU A 93 19.57 12.93 14.35
C GLU A 93 18.81 11.59 14.39
N ASN A 94 17.47 11.64 14.41
CA ASN A 94 16.60 10.48 14.42
C ASN A 94 16.26 9.94 13.00
N PHE A 95 16.91 10.48 11.95
CA PHE A 95 16.73 10.05 10.55
C PHE A 95 17.81 9.07 10.11
N LYS A 96 17.42 8.01 9.42
CA LYS A 96 18.31 7.06 8.74
C LYS A 96 17.83 6.78 7.32
N LEU A 97 18.75 6.86 6.35
CA LEU A 97 18.50 6.48 4.96
C LEU A 97 19.02 5.08 4.67
N VAL A 98 18.22 4.26 4.02
CA VAL A 98 18.58 2.96 3.45
C VAL A 98 18.47 3.07 1.93
N LEU A 99 19.61 2.97 1.23
CA LEU A 99 19.66 3.04 -0.23
C LEU A 99 19.47 1.67 -0.84
N GLU A 100 18.23 1.28 -1.06
CA GLU A 100 17.85 -0.02 -1.60
C GLU A 100 16.46 0.04 -2.25
N ASP A 101 16.13 -0.98 -3.05
CA ASP A 101 14.78 -1.19 -3.57
C ASP A 101 13.88 -1.80 -2.47
N VAL A 102 12.81 -1.08 -2.12
CA VAL A 102 11.85 -1.55 -1.10
C VAL A 102 11.26 -2.94 -1.42
N LEU A 103 11.27 -3.38 -2.67
CA LEU A 103 10.83 -4.72 -3.06
C LEU A 103 11.92 -5.80 -2.87
N LYS A 104 13.14 -5.44 -2.47
CA LYS A 104 14.27 -6.37 -2.31
C LYS A 104 14.84 -6.40 -0.90
N VAL A 105 14.79 -5.27 -0.18
CA VAL A 105 15.32 -5.16 1.18
C VAL A 105 14.62 -6.16 2.12
N ASP A 106 15.36 -6.78 3.03
CA ASP A 106 14.77 -7.59 4.10
C ASP A 106 14.10 -6.68 5.12
N LEU A 107 12.78 -6.44 4.91
CA LEU A 107 11.98 -5.56 5.75
C LEU A 107 11.85 -6.08 7.18
N ARG A 108 11.80 -7.40 7.39
CA ARG A 108 11.67 -7.97 8.74
C ARG A 108 12.92 -7.74 9.56
N THR A 109 14.09 -8.01 9.00
CA THR A 109 15.38 -7.73 9.65
C THR A 109 15.55 -6.23 9.89
N LEU A 110 15.27 -5.40 8.87
CA LEU A 110 15.36 -3.94 8.98
C LEU A 110 14.48 -3.40 10.12
N LEU A 111 13.21 -3.83 10.22
CA LEU A 111 12.31 -3.38 11.26
C LEU A 111 12.79 -3.79 12.66
N ALA A 112 13.29 -5.02 12.81
CA ALA A 112 13.81 -5.52 14.08
C ALA A 112 15.06 -4.75 14.54
N GLU A 113 16.01 -4.52 13.63
CA GLU A 113 17.27 -3.82 13.94
C GLU A 113 17.04 -2.34 14.25
N GLU A 114 16.17 -1.68 13.50
CA GLU A 114 16.02 -0.23 13.58
C GLU A 114 15.00 0.22 14.61
N PHE A 115 13.97 -0.55 14.86
CA PHE A 115 12.87 -0.13 15.74
C PHE A 115 12.70 -1.01 16.98
N GLY A 116 13.25 -2.23 16.99
CA GLY A 116 13.05 -3.17 18.10
C GLY A 116 11.57 -3.42 18.35
N ASP A 117 11.12 -3.22 19.59
CA ASP A 117 9.72 -3.44 20.01
C ASP A 117 8.81 -2.22 19.83
N LYS A 118 9.32 -1.12 19.27
CA LYS A 118 8.51 0.08 19.03
C LYS A 118 7.39 -0.20 18.06
N PRO A 119 6.17 0.36 18.25
CA PRO A 119 5.15 0.36 17.24
C PRO A 119 5.64 1.14 16.00
N VAL A 120 5.44 0.56 14.82
CA VAL A 120 5.89 1.16 13.55
C VAL A 120 4.69 1.51 12.68
N ALA A 121 4.69 2.74 12.15
CA ALA A 121 3.82 3.14 11.05
C ALA A 121 4.63 3.26 9.76
N VAL A 122 4.02 2.84 8.64
CA VAL A 122 4.59 3.07 7.31
C VAL A 122 3.93 4.30 6.69
N CYS A 123 4.73 5.25 6.22
CA CYS A 123 4.26 6.44 5.54
C CYS A 123 4.93 6.58 4.17
N ALA A 124 4.18 6.98 3.14
CA ALA A 124 4.78 7.20 1.82
C ALA A 124 3.92 8.08 0.90
N ASN A 125 4.61 8.82 0.03
CA ASN A 125 4.04 9.31 -1.22
C ASN A 125 4.47 8.33 -2.33
N LEU A 126 3.68 7.28 -2.57
CA LEU A 126 4.10 6.18 -3.43
C LEU A 126 4.08 6.55 -4.92
N PRO A 127 5.11 6.15 -5.69
CA PRO A 127 5.05 6.21 -7.14
C PRO A 127 3.88 5.37 -7.67
N TYR A 128 3.07 5.94 -8.56
CA TYR A 128 1.80 5.34 -8.97
C TYR A 128 1.92 3.98 -9.67
N TYR A 129 3.02 3.77 -10.42
CA TYR A 129 3.24 2.54 -11.18
C TYR A 129 3.59 1.32 -10.31
N ILE A 130 4.02 1.54 -9.05
CA ILE A 130 4.51 0.48 -8.16
C ILE A 130 3.71 0.41 -6.84
N THR A 131 2.62 1.18 -6.71
CA THR A 131 1.79 1.23 -5.51
C THR A 131 1.33 -0.15 -5.04
N SER A 132 0.73 -0.95 -5.94
CA SER A 132 0.18 -2.27 -5.58
C SER A 132 1.25 -3.27 -5.14
N PRO A 133 2.37 -3.45 -5.85
CA PRO A 133 3.45 -4.32 -5.39
C PRO A 133 3.98 -3.95 -4.01
N ILE A 134 4.18 -2.66 -3.73
CA ILE A 134 4.69 -2.22 -2.42
C ILE A 134 3.68 -2.52 -1.31
N LEU A 135 2.41 -2.14 -1.49
CA LEU A 135 1.38 -2.37 -0.48
C LEU A 135 1.17 -3.87 -0.22
N MET A 136 1.13 -4.68 -1.27
CA MET A 136 0.97 -6.13 -1.11
C MET A 136 2.15 -6.74 -0.35
N ARG A 137 3.37 -6.34 -0.65
CA ARG A 137 4.54 -6.80 0.08
C ARG A 137 4.46 -6.45 1.58
N LEU A 138 4.13 -5.19 1.90
CA LEU A 138 4.01 -4.74 3.29
C LEU A 138 2.93 -5.50 4.08
N LEU A 139 1.86 -5.95 3.40
CA LEU A 139 0.75 -6.66 4.02
C LEU A 139 0.99 -8.19 4.08
N GLU A 140 1.43 -8.81 2.97
CA GLU A 140 1.59 -10.27 2.85
C GLU A 140 2.75 -10.82 3.71
N GLU A 141 3.81 -10.03 3.93
CA GLU A 141 4.94 -10.44 4.78
C GLU A 141 4.60 -10.45 6.28
N LYS A 142 3.38 -10.00 6.67
CA LYS A 142 2.94 -9.97 8.08
C LYS A 142 3.98 -9.33 9.00
N LEU A 143 4.44 -8.16 8.59
CA LEU A 143 5.45 -7.38 9.31
C LEU A 143 4.86 -6.78 10.60
N PRO A 144 5.67 -6.48 11.63
CA PRO A 144 5.23 -5.85 12.87
C PRO A 144 4.90 -4.36 12.69
N ILE A 145 3.98 -4.08 11.75
CA ILE A 145 3.52 -2.75 11.38
C ILE A 145 2.11 -2.55 11.92
N ARG A 146 1.82 -1.38 12.50
CA ARG A 146 0.50 -1.03 13.04
C ARG A 146 -0.43 -0.46 11.99
N ASN A 147 0.07 0.43 11.17
CA ASN A 147 -0.68 1.01 10.07
C ASN A 147 0.22 1.41 8.90
N ILE A 148 -0.41 1.59 7.74
CA ILE A 148 0.22 2.06 6.52
C ILE A 148 -0.59 3.26 6.03
N THR A 149 -0.01 4.46 6.08
CA THR A 149 -0.65 5.71 5.64
C THR A 149 0.07 6.22 4.40
N VAL A 150 -0.58 6.11 3.25
CA VAL A 150 0.06 6.37 1.96
C VAL A 150 -0.77 7.25 1.04
N MET A 151 -0.09 8.04 0.22
CA MET A 151 -0.69 8.77 -0.87
C MET A 151 -0.49 8.02 -2.18
N VAL A 152 -1.60 7.83 -2.91
CA VAL A 152 -1.68 7.07 -4.15
C VAL A 152 -2.62 7.78 -5.14
N GLN A 153 -2.75 7.29 -6.38
CA GLN A 153 -3.78 7.80 -7.30
C GLN A 153 -5.18 7.59 -6.72
N LYS A 154 -6.09 8.55 -6.91
CA LYS A 154 -7.47 8.48 -6.39
C LYS A 154 -8.21 7.22 -6.83
N GLU A 155 -8.07 6.81 -8.09
CA GLU A 155 -8.70 5.57 -8.59
C GLU A 155 -8.14 4.32 -7.89
N ALA A 156 -6.82 4.27 -7.68
CA ALA A 156 -6.19 3.19 -6.91
C ALA A 156 -6.66 3.19 -5.45
N ALA A 157 -6.76 4.37 -4.81
CA ALA A 157 -7.30 4.51 -3.45
C ALA A 157 -8.72 3.98 -3.34
N GLN A 158 -9.60 4.33 -4.29
CA GLN A 158 -10.98 3.85 -4.33
C GLN A 158 -11.05 2.32 -4.42
N ARG A 159 -10.19 1.72 -5.27
CA ARG A 159 -10.13 0.26 -5.40
C ARG A 159 -9.54 -0.42 -4.18
N LEU A 160 -8.47 0.14 -3.58
CA LEU A 160 -7.87 -0.38 -2.35
C LEU A 160 -8.85 -0.34 -1.16
N CYS A 161 -9.68 0.70 -1.08
CA CYS A 161 -10.64 0.91 -0.01
C CYS A 161 -12.04 0.34 -0.29
N ALA A 162 -12.27 -0.26 -1.46
CA ALA A 162 -13.56 -0.85 -1.80
C ALA A 162 -13.80 -2.09 -0.92
N ALA A 163 -15.00 -2.19 -0.33
CA ALA A 163 -15.36 -3.34 0.47
C ALA A 163 -15.58 -4.58 -0.43
N PRO A 164 -15.12 -5.79 -0.03
CA PRO A 164 -15.55 -7.05 -0.63
C PRO A 164 -17.07 -7.14 -0.74
N GLY A 165 -17.58 -7.72 -1.82
CA GLY A 165 -19.02 -7.80 -2.07
C GLY A 165 -19.60 -6.56 -2.76
N THR A 166 -18.81 -5.55 -3.09
CA THR A 166 -19.24 -4.33 -3.79
C THR A 166 -18.72 -4.26 -5.22
N ARG A 167 -19.43 -3.52 -6.09
CA ARG A 167 -19.12 -3.38 -7.51
C ARG A 167 -17.72 -2.83 -7.81
N GLU A 168 -17.22 -1.99 -6.92
CA GLU A 168 -15.94 -1.31 -7.04
C GLU A 168 -14.76 -2.23 -6.65
N ALA A 169 -15.04 -3.34 -5.98
CA ALA A 169 -14.02 -4.27 -5.51
C ALA A 169 -13.26 -4.95 -6.67
N GLY A 170 -11.98 -5.13 -6.47
CA GLY A 170 -11.09 -5.93 -7.30
C GLY A 170 -10.28 -6.90 -6.43
N ALA A 171 -9.51 -7.79 -7.02
CA ALA A 171 -8.72 -8.76 -6.25
C ALA A 171 -7.88 -8.10 -5.14
N ILE A 172 -7.33 -6.91 -5.39
CA ILE A 172 -6.55 -6.17 -4.39
C ILE A 172 -7.40 -5.68 -3.22
N SER A 173 -8.68 -5.38 -3.43
CA SER A 173 -9.60 -4.97 -2.36
C SER A 173 -9.77 -6.08 -1.33
N TYR A 174 -9.86 -7.33 -1.79
CA TYR A 174 -9.97 -8.51 -0.92
C TYR A 174 -8.69 -8.76 -0.13
N ALA A 175 -7.53 -8.60 -0.77
CA ALA A 175 -6.26 -8.72 -0.08
C ALA A 175 -6.11 -7.63 0.99
N VAL A 176 -6.40 -6.37 0.65
CA VAL A 176 -6.38 -5.27 1.63
C VAL A 176 -7.34 -5.54 2.78
N ALA A 177 -8.60 -5.92 2.50
CA ALA A 177 -9.60 -6.18 3.54
C ALA A 177 -9.26 -7.38 4.43
N TYR A 178 -8.50 -8.35 3.92
CA TYR A 178 -8.01 -9.49 4.69
C TYR A 178 -6.91 -9.12 5.67
N TYR A 179 -5.96 -8.25 5.25
CA TYR A 179 -4.80 -7.89 6.07
C TYR A 179 -5.00 -6.63 6.89
N ALA A 180 -5.90 -5.72 6.47
CA ALA A 180 -6.05 -4.41 7.10
C ALA A 180 -7.47 -3.86 6.95
N LYS A 181 -7.82 -2.89 7.81
CA LYS A 181 -9.02 -2.07 7.68
C LYS A 181 -8.68 -0.80 6.90
N PRO A 182 -9.12 -0.67 5.63
CA PRO A 182 -8.81 0.49 4.81
C PRO A 182 -9.73 1.68 5.13
N LYS A 183 -9.16 2.89 5.03
CA LYS A 183 -9.89 4.15 5.15
C LYS A 183 -9.35 5.17 4.16
N LEU A 184 -10.20 5.74 3.32
CA LEU A 184 -9.88 6.90 2.50
C LEU A 184 -9.97 8.15 3.37
N LEU A 185 -8.88 8.91 3.50
CA LEU A 185 -8.79 10.05 4.40
C LEU A 185 -9.15 11.36 3.70
N PHE A 186 -8.43 11.70 2.64
CA PHE A 186 -8.65 12.93 1.86
C PHE A 186 -8.04 12.85 0.47
N THR A 187 -8.50 13.74 -0.40
CA THR A 187 -7.95 13.88 -1.77
C THR A 187 -6.95 15.02 -1.86
N VAL A 188 -6.02 14.90 -2.80
CA VAL A 188 -4.95 15.88 -3.06
C VAL A 188 -4.96 16.23 -4.54
N GLN A 189 -5.11 17.52 -4.84
CA GLN A 189 -5.20 18.00 -6.21
C GLN A 189 -3.81 18.05 -6.89
N PRO A 190 -3.73 17.92 -8.23
CA PRO A 190 -2.46 17.95 -8.96
C PRO A 190 -1.61 19.20 -8.71
N GLY A 191 -2.22 20.37 -8.50
CA GLY A 191 -1.52 21.60 -8.18
C GLY A 191 -0.76 21.62 -6.85
N SER A 192 -0.90 20.57 -6.04
CA SER A 192 -0.14 20.40 -4.80
C SER A 192 1.24 19.77 -5.02
N PHE A 193 1.63 19.51 -6.27
CA PHE A 193 2.87 18.82 -6.62
C PHE A 193 3.69 19.58 -7.68
N TYR A 194 4.99 19.33 -7.67
CA TYR A 194 5.92 19.76 -8.71
C TYR A 194 6.83 18.60 -9.15
N PRO A 195 6.80 18.23 -10.46
CA PRO A 195 5.80 18.64 -11.46
C PRO A 195 4.41 18.12 -11.09
N ALA A 196 3.35 18.79 -11.58
CA ALA A 196 1.98 18.36 -11.32
C ALA A 196 1.67 17.02 -12.03
N PRO A 197 1.15 16.01 -11.35
CA PRO A 197 0.67 14.78 -11.98
C PRO A 197 -0.59 15.07 -12.80
N LYS A 198 -0.92 14.14 -13.73
CA LYS A 198 -2.11 14.28 -14.59
C LYS A 198 -3.43 13.92 -13.88
N VAL A 199 -3.34 13.34 -12.70
CA VAL A 199 -4.50 12.78 -11.97
C VAL A 199 -4.50 13.24 -10.52
N THR A 200 -5.70 13.30 -9.94
CA THR A 200 -5.87 13.55 -8.50
C THR A 200 -5.33 12.39 -7.69
N SER A 201 -4.68 12.70 -6.57
CA SER A 201 -4.23 11.74 -5.58
C SER A 201 -5.21 11.61 -4.43
N ALA A 202 -5.07 10.58 -3.62
CA ALA A 202 -5.76 10.43 -2.36
C ALA A 202 -4.84 9.81 -1.32
N VAL A 203 -5.02 10.20 -0.07
CA VAL A 203 -4.36 9.58 1.07
C VAL A 203 -5.30 8.55 1.66
N ILE A 204 -4.78 7.34 1.86
CA ILE A 204 -5.46 6.24 2.52
C ILE A 204 -4.67 5.81 3.73
N GLN A 205 -5.37 5.22 4.69
CA GLN A 205 -4.80 4.53 5.84
C GLN A 205 -5.29 3.09 5.84
N LEU A 206 -4.39 2.18 6.12
CA LEU A 206 -4.64 0.75 6.28
C LEU A 206 -4.24 0.38 7.71
N ASP A 207 -5.21 0.20 8.60
CA ASP A 207 -4.97 -0.29 9.97
C ASP A 207 -4.77 -1.79 9.90
N VAL A 208 -3.54 -2.26 10.13
CA VAL A 208 -3.15 -3.67 9.96
C VAL A 208 -3.81 -4.53 11.02
N HIS A 209 -4.50 -5.59 10.58
CA HIS A 209 -5.16 -6.52 11.49
C HIS A 209 -4.15 -7.37 12.27
N THR A 210 -4.39 -7.54 13.56
CA THR A 210 -3.67 -8.53 14.38
C THR A 210 -4.15 -9.96 14.09
N THR A 211 -5.41 -10.10 13.68
CA THR A 211 -6.03 -11.36 13.28
C THR A 211 -6.89 -11.09 12.04
N PRO A 212 -6.75 -11.85 10.96
CA PRO A 212 -7.59 -11.70 9.77
C PRO A 212 -9.09 -11.84 10.09
N PRO A 213 -9.98 -11.14 9.35
CA PRO A 213 -11.43 -11.16 9.60
C PRO A 213 -12.08 -12.51 9.29
N VAL A 214 -11.44 -13.33 8.46
CA VAL A 214 -11.87 -14.70 8.10
C VAL A 214 -10.71 -15.67 8.24
N THR A 215 -11.01 -16.92 8.54
CA THR A 215 -10.02 -18.00 8.56
C THR A 215 -10.23 -18.89 7.34
N PRO A 216 -9.28 -18.94 6.41
CA PRO A 216 -9.35 -19.86 5.26
C PRO A 216 -9.44 -21.33 5.72
N PRO A 217 -10.13 -22.21 4.97
CA PRO A 217 -10.19 -23.63 5.27
C PRO A 217 -8.79 -24.22 5.43
N ASN A 218 -8.58 -25.00 6.50
CA ASN A 218 -7.28 -25.60 6.86
C ASN A 218 -6.12 -24.58 6.98
N GLY A 219 -6.40 -23.30 7.15
CA GLY A 219 -5.38 -22.25 7.16
C GLY A 219 -4.75 -21.96 5.79
N ASP A 220 -5.31 -22.46 4.69
CA ASP A 220 -4.77 -22.28 3.33
C ASP A 220 -5.06 -20.89 2.77
N GLU A 221 -4.34 -19.90 3.28
CA GLU A 221 -4.36 -18.50 2.83
C GLU A 221 -3.92 -18.39 1.35
N ALA A 222 -2.88 -19.13 0.96
CA ALA A 222 -2.39 -19.11 -0.41
C ALA A 222 -3.43 -19.61 -1.41
N GLY A 223 -4.19 -20.65 -1.05
CA GLY A 223 -5.32 -21.16 -1.82
C GLY A 223 -6.45 -20.15 -1.93
N LEU A 224 -6.79 -19.46 -0.83
CA LEU A 224 -7.80 -18.40 -0.85
C LEU A 224 -7.44 -17.30 -1.86
N PHE A 225 -6.22 -16.77 -1.80
CA PHE A 225 -5.80 -15.72 -2.72
C PHE A 225 -5.60 -16.21 -4.15
N ARG A 226 -5.22 -17.47 -4.36
CA ARG A 226 -5.21 -18.09 -5.69
C ARG A 226 -6.63 -18.14 -6.27
N LEU A 227 -7.64 -18.54 -5.48
CA LEU A 227 -9.04 -18.58 -5.86
C LEU A 227 -9.57 -17.17 -6.21
N ILE A 228 -9.32 -16.17 -5.35
CA ILE A 228 -9.71 -14.79 -5.60
C ILE A 228 -9.07 -14.26 -6.89
N ARG A 229 -7.76 -14.44 -7.09
CA ARG A 229 -7.08 -14.02 -8.33
C ARG A 229 -7.66 -14.70 -9.57
N ALA A 230 -7.98 -15.98 -9.49
CA ALA A 230 -8.63 -16.72 -10.57
C ALA A 230 -10.01 -16.13 -10.89
N ALA A 231 -10.82 -15.83 -9.89
CA ALA A 231 -12.14 -15.21 -10.04
C ALA A 231 -12.07 -13.85 -10.74
N PHE A 232 -11.08 -13.02 -10.40
CA PHE A 232 -10.89 -11.70 -10.99
C PHE A 232 -10.10 -11.67 -12.31
N SER A 233 -9.67 -12.84 -12.82
CA SER A 233 -8.92 -12.93 -14.08
C SER A 233 -9.74 -12.48 -15.31
N GLN A 234 -11.09 -12.54 -15.23
CA GLN A 234 -12.01 -12.21 -16.33
C GLN A 234 -13.14 -11.30 -15.86
N ARG A 235 -12.91 -9.98 -15.85
CA ARG A 235 -13.80 -8.94 -15.31
C ARG A 235 -15.28 -8.98 -15.77
N ARG A 236 -15.59 -9.52 -16.96
CA ARG A 236 -16.95 -9.54 -17.51
C ARG A 236 -17.66 -10.88 -17.37
N LYS A 237 -17.04 -11.86 -16.73
CA LYS A 237 -17.62 -13.21 -16.55
C LYS A 237 -18.20 -13.40 -15.15
N THR A 238 -19.09 -14.40 -15.00
CA THR A 238 -19.53 -14.88 -13.69
C THR A 238 -18.35 -15.49 -12.93
N ALA A 239 -18.44 -15.54 -11.60
CA ALA A 239 -17.45 -16.19 -10.74
C ALA A 239 -17.20 -17.65 -11.18
N ALA A 240 -18.27 -18.39 -11.49
CA ALA A 240 -18.19 -19.76 -12.01
C ALA A 240 -17.30 -19.89 -13.24
N ASN A 241 -17.49 -19.02 -14.24
CA ASN A 241 -16.69 -19.06 -15.47
C ASN A 241 -15.24 -18.63 -15.23
N ALA A 242 -15.05 -17.56 -14.46
CA ALA A 242 -13.71 -17.02 -14.22
C ALA A 242 -12.85 -17.98 -13.39
N VAL A 243 -13.41 -18.56 -12.32
CA VAL A 243 -12.72 -19.54 -11.47
C VAL A 243 -12.39 -20.81 -12.26
N ALA A 244 -13.34 -21.36 -13.04
CA ALA A 244 -13.11 -22.55 -13.86
C ALA A 244 -11.92 -22.35 -14.80
N ASN A 245 -11.91 -21.23 -15.52
CA ASN A 245 -10.82 -20.90 -16.44
C ASN A 245 -9.48 -20.60 -15.69
N GLY A 246 -9.55 -19.83 -14.61
CA GLY A 246 -8.35 -19.40 -13.87
C GLY A 246 -7.66 -20.54 -13.11
N LEU A 247 -8.42 -21.56 -12.67
CA LEU A 247 -7.88 -22.72 -12.00
C LEU A 247 -7.69 -23.94 -12.92
N GLY A 248 -8.17 -23.88 -14.19
CA GLY A 248 -8.09 -25.01 -15.11
C GLY A 248 -8.97 -26.19 -14.75
N ILE A 249 -10.12 -25.95 -14.09
CA ILE A 249 -11.07 -26.98 -13.66
C ILE A 249 -12.41 -26.88 -14.40
N SER A 250 -13.21 -27.93 -14.38
CA SER A 250 -14.49 -27.91 -15.08
C SER A 250 -15.48 -26.92 -14.47
N LYS A 251 -16.25 -26.21 -15.32
CA LYS A 251 -17.31 -25.32 -14.85
C LYS A 251 -18.37 -26.07 -14.01
N ALA A 252 -18.63 -27.34 -14.31
CA ALA A 252 -19.56 -28.16 -13.56
C ALA A 252 -19.10 -28.33 -12.10
N LYS A 253 -17.79 -28.57 -11.88
CA LYS A 253 -17.21 -28.66 -10.53
C LYS A 253 -17.36 -27.34 -9.78
N VAL A 254 -17.08 -26.19 -10.42
CA VAL A 254 -17.24 -24.88 -9.77
C VAL A 254 -18.71 -24.56 -9.47
N ASN A 255 -19.64 -24.88 -10.38
CA ASN A 255 -21.08 -24.70 -10.13
C ASN A 255 -21.56 -25.54 -8.93
N ALA A 256 -21.15 -26.80 -8.85
CA ALA A 256 -21.48 -27.67 -7.73
C ALA A 256 -20.93 -27.12 -6.40
N ALA A 257 -19.68 -26.62 -6.41
CA ALA A 257 -19.07 -26.00 -5.24
C ALA A 257 -19.77 -24.69 -4.81
N LEU A 258 -20.16 -23.83 -5.76
CA LEU A 258 -20.96 -22.62 -5.45
C LEU A 258 -22.29 -23.00 -4.82
N GLN A 259 -23.02 -23.99 -5.36
CA GLN A 259 -24.28 -24.46 -4.81
C GLN A 259 -24.10 -25.08 -3.41
N ALA A 260 -23.05 -25.88 -3.21
CA ALA A 260 -22.73 -26.45 -1.91
C ALA A 260 -22.38 -25.37 -0.86
N ALA A 261 -21.79 -24.25 -1.30
CA ALA A 261 -21.54 -23.07 -0.48
C ALA A 261 -22.78 -22.15 -0.30
N GLY A 262 -23.95 -22.51 -0.87
CA GLY A 262 -25.16 -21.70 -0.82
C GLY A 262 -25.15 -20.44 -1.71
N LEU A 263 -24.27 -20.39 -2.71
CA LEU A 263 -24.05 -19.22 -3.57
C LEU A 263 -24.72 -19.39 -4.95
N ASP A 264 -25.25 -18.29 -5.48
CA ASP A 264 -25.83 -18.28 -6.84
C ASP A 264 -24.71 -18.36 -7.89
N ILE A 265 -24.80 -19.33 -8.81
CA ILE A 265 -23.85 -19.54 -9.90
C ILE A 265 -23.74 -18.38 -10.90
N ARG A 266 -24.69 -17.43 -10.85
CA ARG A 266 -24.71 -16.23 -11.70
C ARG A 266 -23.93 -15.06 -11.12
N LEU A 267 -23.54 -15.11 -9.85
CA LEU A 267 -22.79 -14.06 -9.19
C LEU A 267 -21.48 -13.73 -9.93
N ARG A 268 -21.12 -12.47 -9.92
CA ARG A 268 -19.82 -12.00 -10.38
C ARG A 268 -18.81 -12.00 -9.25
N PRO A 269 -17.50 -12.06 -9.55
CA PRO A 269 -16.45 -12.08 -8.54
C PRO A 269 -16.55 -11.00 -7.48
N GLU A 270 -16.88 -9.78 -7.90
CA GLU A 270 -16.99 -8.61 -7.01
C GLU A 270 -18.20 -8.65 -6.05
N GLN A 271 -19.16 -9.52 -6.30
CA GLN A 271 -20.36 -9.68 -5.47
C GLN A 271 -20.19 -10.67 -4.32
N LEU A 272 -19.10 -11.46 -4.34
CA LEU A 272 -18.77 -12.41 -3.28
C LEU A 272 -18.03 -11.68 -2.14
N THR A 273 -18.33 -12.04 -0.89
CA THR A 273 -17.60 -11.56 0.29
C THR A 273 -16.34 -12.41 0.54
N LEU A 274 -15.52 -12.06 1.54
CA LEU A 274 -14.40 -12.92 1.96
C LEU A 274 -14.88 -14.25 2.51
N GLU A 275 -15.98 -14.24 3.26
CA GLU A 275 -16.65 -15.42 3.81
C GLU A 275 -17.13 -16.34 2.68
N ASP A 276 -17.74 -15.77 1.62
CA ASP A 276 -18.19 -16.53 0.45
C ASP A 276 -17.01 -17.20 -0.27
N TYR A 277 -15.87 -16.52 -0.39
CA TYR A 277 -14.67 -17.10 -0.96
C TYR A 277 -14.09 -18.23 -0.09
N CYS A 278 -14.13 -18.12 1.23
CA CYS A 278 -13.73 -19.19 2.14
C CYS A 278 -14.67 -20.40 2.02
N ALA A 279 -15.99 -20.18 1.96
CA ALA A 279 -16.97 -21.23 1.76
C ALA A 279 -16.80 -21.94 0.40
N LEU A 280 -16.56 -21.17 -0.67
CA LEU A 280 -16.28 -21.73 -2.00
C LEU A 280 -14.98 -22.53 -2.01
N GLN A 281 -13.92 -22.06 -1.34
CA GLN A 281 -12.65 -22.77 -1.21
C GLN A 281 -12.86 -24.12 -0.51
N ALA A 282 -13.61 -24.14 0.61
CA ALA A 282 -13.94 -25.38 1.34
C ALA A 282 -14.71 -26.37 0.47
N ALA A 283 -15.73 -25.90 -0.26
CA ALA A 283 -16.54 -26.74 -1.15
C ALA A 283 -15.73 -27.29 -2.34
N LEU A 284 -14.79 -26.53 -2.89
CA LEU A 284 -13.90 -27.01 -3.95
C LEU A 284 -12.95 -28.10 -3.46
N ALA A 285 -12.41 -27.97 -2.25
CA ALA A 285 -11.53 -28.97 -1.64
C ALA A 285 -12.28 -30.26 -1.28
N ALA A 286 -13.55 -30.18 -0.84
CA ALA A 286 -14.38 -31.35 -0.53
C ALA A 286 -14.81 -32.16 -1.79
N ALA A 287 -14.69 -31.57 -2.97
CA ALA A 287 -15.05 -32.19 -4.26
C ALA A 287 -13.83 -32.82 -4.97
N GLU A 288 -12.65 -32.81 -4.37
CA GLU A 288 -11.44 -33.51 -4.81
C GLU A 288 -11.46 -34.97 -4.35
#